data_d734beea6ede540192dcec01cb05899a
#
_entry.id   d734beea6ede540192dcec01cb05899a
#
_cell.length_a   1.000
_cell.length_b   1.000
_cell.length_c   1.000
_cell.angle_alpha   90.00
_cell.angle_beta   90.00
_cell.angle_gamma   90.00
#
_symmetry.space_group_name_H-M   'P 1'
#
loop_
_entity.id
_entity.type
_entity.pdbx_description
1 polymer ?
#
loop_
_entity_poly.entity_id
_entity_poly.type
_entity_poly.pdbx_seq_one_letter_code
_entity_poly.pdbx_strand_id
1 'polypeptide(L)'
;MAKARGNDFAKKTVSVIGDSTFIHSGITGLIDVVYNKGINTVIILDNSITGMTGHQDNPTTGYTIRKEVTKQVNLVTLCKSVGVERIAIVDPFDVKQMEAVVKQEIAAEEPSVIIAQRPCALLKTVKYTGCCEISENCKKCKLCMKLGCPAISFDGTKPTINPTQCNGCGLCLNVCPFGCIHKKEEA
;
A
#
# COMPACT_ATOMS: atom_id res chain seq x y z
N MET A 1 0.97 1.99 24.71
CA MET A 1 -0.25 2.83 24.77
C MET A 1 -1.53 2.07 24.47
N ALA A 2 -1.67 1.39 23.31
CA ALA A 2 -2.91 0.67 22.97
C ALA A 2 -3.29 -0.37 24.03
N LYS A 3 -2.35 -1.19 24.49
CA LYS A 3 -2.58 -2.21 25.51
C LYS A 3 -3.00 -1.62 26.87
N ALA A 4 -2.50 -0.44 27.22
CA ALA A 4 -2.86 0.25 28.47
C ALA A 4 -4.33 0.73 28.50
N ARG A 5 -4.97 0.82 27.31
CA ARG A 5 -6.39 1.16 27.13
C ARG A 5 -7.32 -0.05 27.05
N GLY A 6 -6.76 -1.27 27.17
CA GLY A 6 -7.49 -2.54 27.06
C GLY A 6 -7.47 -3.15 25.67
N ASN A 7 -7.78 -4.45 25.61
CA ASN A 7 -7.71 -5.25 24.36
C ASN A 7 -8.67 -4.74 23.29
N ASP A 8 -9.86 -4.29 23.63
CA ASP A 8 -10.83 -3.78 22.66
C ASP A 8 -10.33 -2.52 21.93
N PHE A 9 -9.56 -1.69 22.62
CA PHE A 9 -8.91 -0.55 22.00
C PHE A 9 -7.70 -0.98 21.16
N ALA A 10 -6.91 -1.93 21.65
CA ALA A 10 -5.74 -2.44 20.93
C ALA A 10 -6.12 -3.10 19.61
N LYS A 11 -7.20 -3.90 19.57
CA LYS A 11 -7.76 -4.50 18.33
C LYS A 11 -8.16 -3.47 17.28
N LYS A 12 -8.51 -2.26 17.68
CA LYS A 12 -8.87 -1.16 16.77
C LYS A 12 -7.67 -0.30 16.37
N THR A 13 -6.47 -0.66 16.83
CA THR A 13 -5.26 0.12 16.59
C THR A 13 -4.43 -0.54 15.49
N VAL A 14 -4.23 0.18 14.40
CA VAL A 14 -3.38 -0.21 13.29
C VAL A 14 -2.24 0.80 13.19
N SER A 15 -1.01 0.30 13.06
CA SER A 15 0.17 1.13 12.79
C SER A 15 0.53 1.01 11.31
N VAL A 16 0.79 2.14 10.66
CA VAL A 16 1.18 2.17 9.24
C VAL A 16 2.57 2.80 9.15
N ILE A 17 3.49 2.16 8.42
CA ILE A 17 4.87 2.59 8.30
C ILE A 17 5.43 2.22 6.92
N GLY A 18 6.26 3.07 6.31
CA GLY A 18 6.96 2.73 5.07
C GLY A 18 8.11 1.75 5.30
N ASP A 19 8.46 0.98 4.27
CA ASP A 19 9.53 -0.03 4.26
C ASP A 19 10.88 0.51 4.75
N SER A 20 11.31 1.62 4.18
CA SER A 20 12.57 2.30 4.57
C SER A 20 12.56 2.74 6.04
N THR A 21 11.47 3.37 6.50
CA THR A 21 11.33 3.82 7.88
C THR A 21 11.24 2.64 8.83
N PHE A 22 10.59 1.54 8.42
CA PHE A 22 10.53 0.32 9.20
C PHE A 22 11.93 -0.26 9.45
N ILE A 23 12.75 -0.38 8.41
CA ILE A 23 14.14 -0.88 8.53
C ILE A 23 14.99 0.08 9.35
N HIS A 24 14.82 1.39 9.18
CA HIS A 24 15.64 2.39 9.85
C HIS A 24 15.37 2.46 11.36
N SER A 25 14.09 2.46 11.77
CA SER A 25 13.71 2.68 13.18
C SER A 25 12.43 1.99 13.64
N GLY A 26 11.59 1.50 12.72
CA GLY A 26 10.30 0.92 13.07
C GLY A 26 10.36 -0.48 13.64
N ILE A 27 11.41 -1.23 13.34
CA ILE A 27 11.57 -2.63 13.82
C ILE A 27 11.60 -2.72 15.34
N THR A 28 12.17 -1.73 16.03
CA THR A 28 12.21 -1.69 17.50
C THR A 28 10.81 -1.63 18.10
N GLY A 29 9.89 -0.89 17.46
CA GLY A 29 8.49 -0.86 17.87
C GLY A 29 7.78 -2.19 17.65
N LEU A 30 8.09 -2.93 16.59
CA LEU A 30 7.54 -4.27 16.35
C LEU A 30 8.05 -5.27 17.39
N ILE A 31 9.35 -5.22 17.73
CA ILE A 31 9.93 -6.04 18.80
C ILE A 31 9.21 -5.80 20.13
N ASP A 32 8.95 -4.53 20.47
CA ASP A 32 8.22 -4.15 21.69
C ASP A 32 6.77 -4.70 21.68
N VAL A 33 6.08 -4.60 20.54
CA VAL A 33 4.73 -5.17 20.37
C VAL A 33 4.72 -6.67 20.63
N VAL A 34 5.65 -7.43 20.06
CA VAL A 34 5.75 -8.88 20.25
C VAL A 34 6.14 -9.23 21.68
N TYR A 35 7.18 -8.59 22.22
CA TYR A 35 7.68 -8.83 23.58
C TYR A 35 6.61 -8.60 24.63
N ASN A 36 5.82 -7.55 24.48
CA ASN A 36 4.74 -7.20 25.40
C ASN A 36 3.40 -7.90 25.09
N LYS A 37 3.39 -8.90 24.21
CA LYS A 37 2.15 -9.61 23.78
C LYS A 37 1.06 -8.62 23.34
N GLY A 38 1.43 -7.65 22.53
CA GLY A 38 0.48 -6.75 21.88
C GLY A 38 -0.39 -7.50 20.87
N ILE A 39 -1.54 -6.95 20.53
CA ILE A 39 -2.50 -7.54 19.58
C ILE A 39 -2.82 -6.58 18.42
N ASN A 40 -2.00 -5.57 18.21
CA ASN A 40 -2.19 -4.61 17.13
C ASN A 40 -1.56 -5.10 15.81
N THR A 41 -2.16 -4.67 14.72
CA THR A 41 -1.68 -4.95 13.36
C THR A 41 -0.72 -3.85 12.91
N VAL A 42 0.41 -4.22 12.33
CA VAL A 42 1.36 -3.31 11.68
C VAL A 42 1.27 -3.48 10.16
N ILE A 43 1.01 -2.40 9.43
CA ILE A 43 1.02 -2.39 7.97
C ILE A 43 2.31 -1.75 7.50
N ILE A 44 3.15 -2.51 6.79
CA ILE A 44 4.37 -2.03 6.17
C ILE A 44 4.05 -1.71 4.70
N LEU A 45 4.21 -0.44 4.32
CA LEU A 45 4.04 0.00 2.94
C LEU A 45 5.37 -0.18 2.21
N ASP A 46 5.50 -1.29 1.47
CA ASP A 46 6.68 -1.60 0.66
C ASP A 46 6.48 -1.07 -0.77
N ASN A 47 7.08 0.07 -1.05
CA ASN A 47 7.11 0.65 -2.39
C ASN A 47 8.44 0.42 -3.13
N SER A 48 9.32 -0.42 -2.56
CA SER A 48 10.63 -0.81 -3.12
C SER A 48 11.58 0.36 -3.34
N ILE A 49 11.42 1.46 -2.62
CA ILE A 49 12.29 2.65 -2.69
C ILE A 49 12.03 3.60 -1.52
N THR A 50 13.01 4.39 -1.13
CA THR A 50 12.81 5.53 -0.24
C THR A 50 12.33 6.73 -1.06
N GLY A 51 11.02 6.84 -1.28
CA GLY A 51 10.45 7.74 -2.30
C GLY A 51 10.51 9.21 -1.96
N MET A 52 10.08 9.62 -0.77
CA MET A 52 9.85 11.02 -0.40
C MET A 52 11.11 11.89 -0.37
N THR A 53 12.27 11.31 -0.14
CA THR A 53 13.55 12.04 0.02
C THR A 53 14.42 12.01 -1.22
N GLY A 54 13.91 11.56 -2.37
CA GLY A 54 14.60 11.60 -3.66
C GLY A 54 14.94 10.25 -4.27
N HIS A 55 14.17 9.21 -3.97
CA HIS A 55 14.28 7.87 -4.58
C HIS A 55 15.62 7.18 -4.29
N GLN A 56 16.03 7.19 -3.03
CA GLN A 56 17.22 6.47 -2.59
C GLN A 56 16.93 4.98 -2.41
N ASP A 57 17.95 4.16 -2.67
CA ASP A 57 17.93 2.77 -2.26
C ASP A 57 17.92 2.64 -0.74
N ASN A 58 17.36 1.55 -0.25
CA ASN A 58 17.35 1.16 1.14
C ASN A 58 17.67 -0.34 1.26
N PRO A 59 17.87 -0.89 2.44
CA PRO A 59 18.23 -2.31 2.59
C PRO A 59 17.25 -3.31 1.98
N THR A 60 15.99 -2.91 1.69
CA THR A 60 14.99 -3.79 1.04
C THR A 60 15.08 -3.77 -0.49
N THR A 61 15.87 -2.88 -1.10
CA THR A 61 16.00 -2.79 -2.56
C THR A 61 17.05 -3.72 -3.16
N GLY A 62 18.06 -4.13 -2.36
CA GLY A 62 19.17 -4.97 -2.81
C GLY A 62 20.27 -4.20 -3.54
N TYR A 63 20.33 -2.87 -3.37
CA TYR A 63 21.38 -2.02 -3.94
C TYR A 63 22.01 -1.13 -2.88
N THR A 64 23.34 -0.93 -3.00
CA THR A 64 24.05 0.05 -2.21
C THR A 64 23.79 1.49 -2.70
N ILE A 65 24.20 2.49 -1.94
CA ILE A 65 24.15 3.90 -2.35
C ILE A 65 24.91 4.15 -3.66
N ARG A 66 25.91 3.31 -3.99
CA ARG A 66 26.67 3.37 -5.24
C ARG A 66 26.07 2.53 -6.37
N LYS A 67 24.83 2.01 -6.17
CA LYS A 67 24.12 1.16 -7.15
C LYS A 67 24.81 -0.20 -7.40
N GLU A 68 25.63 -0.66 -6.48
CA GLU A 68 26.20 -2.00 -6.50
C GLU A 68 25.18 -3.00 -5.95
N VAL A 69 25.08 -4.17 -6.57
CA VAL A 69 24.19 -5.24 -6.09
C VAL A 69 24.70 -5.73 -4.73
N THR A 70 23.80 -5.87 -3.77
CA THR A 70 24.11 -6.32 -2.41
C THR A 70 23.00 -7.22 -1.86
N LYS A 71 23.21 -7.71 -0.64
CA LYS A 71 22.19 -8.52 0.06
C LYS A 71 20.94 -7.68 0.35
N GLN A 72 19.81 -8.20 -0.07
CA GLN A 72 18.51 -7.62 0.19
C GLN A 72 17.96 -8.11 1.54
N VAL A 73 17.44 -7.21 2.34
CA VAL A 73 16.69 -7.57 3.55
C VAL A 73 15.29 -8.04 3.16
N ASN A 74 14.96 -9.25 3.54
CA ASN A 74 13.62 -9.80 3.36
C ASN A 74 12.73 -9.42 4.55
N LEU A 75 11.69 -8.60 4.32
CA LEU A 75 10.79 -8.10 5.36
C LEU A 75 10.04 -9.24 6.07
N VAL A 76 9.63 -10.28 5.35
CA VAL A 76 8.92 -11.44 5.94
C VAL A 76 9.83 -12.16 6.92
N THR A 77 11.05 -12.49 6.47
CA THR A 77 12.04 -13.19 7.31
C THR A 77 12.39 -12.34 8.53
N LEU A 78 12.55 -11.03 8.35
CA LEU A 78 12.83 -10.10 9.43
C LEU A 78 11.71 -10.07 10.47
N CYS A 79 10.45 -9.95 10.04
CA CYS A 79 9.30 -9.97 10.94
C CYS A 79 9.16 -11.31 11.66
N LYS A 80 9.41 -12.44 10.98
CA LYS A 80 9.43 -13.77 11.61
C LYS A 80 10.53 -13.89 12.66
N SER A 81 11.71 -13.36 12.39
CA SER A 81 12.84 -13.45 13.33
C SER A 81 12.61 -12.70 14.65
N VAL A 82 11.74 -11.70 14.66
CA VAL A 82 11.33 -11.00 15.90
C VAL A 82 10.09 -11.62 16.57
N GLY A 83 9.55 -12.72 16.03
CA GLY A 83 8.48 -13.51 16.66
C GLY A 83 7.09 -13.22 16.14
N VAL A 84 6.93 -12.61 14.96
CA VAL A 84 5.61 -12.45 14.33
C VAL A 84 5.28 -13.70 13.54
N GLU A 85 4.19 -14.39 13.92
CA GLU A 85 3.69 -15.59 13.23
C GLU A 85 2.74 -15.23 12.09
N ARG A 86 1.91 -14.20 12.27
CA ARG A 86 0.89 -13.78 11.32
C ARG A 86 1.44 -12.71 10.39
N ILE A 87 1.79 -13.09 9.17
CA ILE A 87 2.30 -12.18 8.14
C ILE A 87 1.56 -12.41 6.83
N ALA A 88 0.96 -11.35 6.30
CA ALA A 88 0.31 -11.36 4.99
C ALA A 88 1.04 -10.41 4.03
N ILE A 89 1.17 -10.82 2.76
CA ILE A 89 1.65 -9.94 1.67
C ILE A 89 0.47 -9.69 0.75
N VAL A 90 0.19 -8.43 0.46
CA VAL A 90 -0.97 -8.03 -0.36
C VAL A 90 -0.57 -6.91 -1.30
N ASP A 91 -1.04 -6.95 -2.55
CA ASP A 91 -0.98 -5.80 -3.43
C ASP A 91 -2.05 -4.77 -2.99
N PRO A 92 -1.67 -3.55 -2.57
CA PRO A 92 -2.64 -2.54 -2.13
C PRO A 92 -3.60 -2.07 -3.23
N PHE A 93 -3.33 -2.40 -4.51
CA PHE A 93 -4.24 -2.13 -5.62
C PHE A 93 -5.33 -3.20 -5.78
N ASP A 94 -5.17 -4.38 -5.21
CA ASP A 94 -6.28 -5.30 -4.97
C ASP A 94 -7.03 -4.87 -3.70
N VAL A 95 -7.88 -3.87 -3.84
CA VAL A 95 -8.61 -3.25 -2.73
C VAL A 95 -9.48 -4.27 -1.99
N LYS A 96 -10.07 -5.24 -2.70
CA LYS A 96 -10.92 -6.27 -2.08
C LYS A 96 -10.10 -7.22 -1.21
N GLN A 97 -8.97 -7.69 -1.72
CA GLN A 97 -8.07 -8.55 -0.96
C GLN A 97 -7.47 -7.78 0.23
N MET A 98 -7.03 -6.54 0.02
CA MET A 98 -6.49 -5.71 1.09
C MET A 98 -7.50 -5.49 2.21
N GLU A 99 -8.77 -5.17 1.88
CA GLU A 99 -9.83 -5.00 2.86
C GLU A 99 -10.11 -6.30 3.64
N ALA A 100 -10.16 -7.44 2.97
CA ALA A 100 -10.37 -8.74 3.60
C ALA A 100 -9.25 -9.09 4.57
N VAL A 101 -7.98 -8.91 4.15
CA VAL A 101 -6.81 -9.20 4.99
C VAL A 101 -6.74 -8.25 6.19
N VAL A 102 -6.98 -6.95 5.99
CA VAL A 102 -7.02 -5.99 7.11
C VAL A 102 -8.09 -6.38 8.15
N LYS A 103 -9.31 -6.76 7.71
CA LYS A 103 -10.37 -7.21 8.61
C LYS A 103 -9.97 -8.46 9.38
N GLN A 104 -9.34 -9.42 8.69
CA GLN A 104 -8.87 -10.67 9.30
C GLN A 104 -7.80 -10.41 10.36
N GLU A 105 -6.80 -9.57 10.05
CA GLU A 105 -5.68 -9.34 10.94
C GLU A 105 -6.05 -8.45 12.14
N ILE A 106 -6.95 -7.48 11.97
CA ILE A 106 -7.48 -6.68 13.09
C ILE A 106 -8.29 -7.54 14.08
N ALA A 107 -8.93 -8.60 13.60
CA ALA A 107 -9.70 -9.51 14.44
C ALA A 107 -8.81 -10.50 15.23
N ALA A 108 -7.54 -10.64 14.85
CA ALA A 108 -6.61 -11.56 15.54
C ALA A 108 -6.29 -11.08 16.97
N GLU A 109 -6.02 -12.04 17.85
CA GLU A 109 -5.65 -11.76 19.26
C GLU A 109 -4.14 -11.91 19.51
N GLU A 110 -3.37 -11.68 18.47
CA GLU A 110 -1.90 -11.73 18.48
C GLU A 110 -1.32 -10.66 17.54
N PRO A 111 -0.01 -10.34 17.66
CA PRO A 111 0.63 -9.39 16.76
C PRO A 111 0.56 -9.87 15.31
N SER A 112 0.21 -8.98 14.40
CA SER A 112 0.19 -9.30 12.98
C SER A 112 0.88 -8.22 12.14
N VAL A 113 1.41 -8.63 10.99
CA VAL A 113 2.04 -7.74 10.01
C VAL A 113 1.40 -7.93 8.65
N ILE A 114 1.01 -6.84 8.02
CA ILE A 114 0.59 -6.82 6.62
C ILE A 114 1.66 -6.07 5.82
N ILE A 115 2.26 -6.73 4.84
CA ILE A 115 3.18 -6.09 3.90
C ILE A 115 2.37 -5.72 2.66
N ALA A 116 2.03 -4.44 2.56
CA ALA A 116 1.35 -3.89 1.39
C ALA A 116 2.42 -3.58 0.33
N GLN A 117 2.62 -4.52 -0.59
CA GLN A 117 3.75 -4.50 -1.50
C GLN A 117 3.33 -4.11 -2.92
N ARG A 118 3.83 -2.97 -3.37
CA ARG A 118 3.72 -2.53 -4.76
C ARG A 118 4.81 -1.52 -5.09
N PRO A 119 5.64 -1.77 -6.11
CA PRO A 119 6.71 -0.85 -6.51
C PRO A 119 6.18 0.54 -6.83
N CYS A 120 6.92 1.57 -6.43
CA CYS A 120 6.58 2.96 -6.70
C CYS A 120 6.41 3.20 -8.21
N ALA A 121 5.33 3.88 -8.59
CA ALA A 121 5.01 4.18 -9.99
C ALA A 121 6.07 5.05 -10.70
N LEU A 122 6.93 5.72 -9.94
CA LEU A 122 8.00 6.57 -10.47
C LEU A 122 9.31 5.81 -10.68
N LEU A 123 9.39 4.52 -10.32
CA LEU A 123 10.55 3.71 -10.63
C LEU A 123 10.64 3.46 -12.13
N LYS A 124 11.83 3.59 -12.71
CA LYS A 124 12.08 3.38 -14.14
C LYS A 124 11.75 1.95 -14.62
N THR A 125 11.75 1.01 -13.69
CA THR A 125 11.41 -0.42 -13.94
C THR A 125 9.90 -0.66 -13.99
N VAL A 126 9.09 0.26 -13.44
CA VAL A 126 7.63 0.16 -13.43
C VAL A 126 7.09 0.86 -14.67
N LYS A 127 6.48 0.09 -15.55
CA LYS A 127 5.83 0.61 -16.76
C LYS A 127 4.35 0.30 -16.68
N TYR A 128 3.55 1.33 -16.65
CA TYR A 128 2.12 1.24 -16.91
C TYR A 128 1.89 1.59 -18.38
N THR A 129 1.00 0.86 -19.04
CA THR A 129 0.65 1.09 -20.44
C THR A 129 -0.76 1.65 -20.55
N GLY A 130 -0.97 2.48 -21.57
CA GLY A 130 -2.25 3.09 -21.86
C GLY A 130 -2.71 4.12 -20.82
N CYS A 131 -3.97 4.50 -20.91
CA CYS A 131 -4.65 5.35 -19.93
C CYS A 131 -6.01 4.73 -19.57
N CYS A 132 -6.60 5.20 -18.47
CA CYS A 132 -7.96 4.86 -18.14
C CYS A 132 -8.93 5.88 -18.75
N GLU A 133 -10.15 5.45 -19.04
CA GLU A 133 -11.23 6.32 -19.51
C GLU A 133 -12.54 6.01 -18.77
N ILE A 134 -13.46 6.97 -18.81
CA ILE A 134 -14.78 6.86 -18.19
C ILE A 134 -15.83 6.76 -19.30
N SER A 135 -16.58 5.65 -19.30
CA SER A 135 -17.63 5.43 -20.30
C SER A 135 -18.78 6.43 -20.20
N GLU A 136 -19.55 6.54 -21.28
CA GLU A 136 -20.74 7.40 -21.32
C GLU A 136 -21.84 6.94 -20.32
N ASN A 137 -21.85 5.67 -19.94
CA ASN A 137 -22.78 5.09 -18.97
C ASN A 137 -22.52 5.51 -17.53
N CYS A 138 -21.55 6.40 -17.29
CA CYS A 138 -21.18 6.90 -15.97
C CYS A 138 -22.37 7.47 -15.21
N LYS A 139 -22.60 6.97 -13.99
CA LYS A 139 -23.69 7.41 -13.10
C LYS A 139 -23.41 8.74 -12.38
N LYS A 140 -22.29 9.41 -12.65
CA LYS A 140 -21.91 10.71 -12.10
C LYS A 140 -21.89 10.78 -10.56
N CYS A 141 -21.68 9.63 -9.91
CA CYS A 141 -21.72 9.50 -8.44
C CYS A 141 -20.50 10.13 -7.73
N LYS A 142 -19.47 10.55 -8.47
CA LYS A 142 -18.25 11.19 -7.98
C LYS A 142 -17.37 10.35 -7.02
N LEU A 143 -17.63 9.05 -6.86
CA LEU A 143 -16.82 8.21 -5.99
C LEU A 143 -15.36 8.15 -6.41
N CYS A 144 -15.09 8.15 -7.72
CA CYS A 144 -13.74 8.20 -8.27
C CYS A 144 -12.94 9.46 -7.86
N MET A 145 -13.63 10.58 -7.58
CA MET A 145 -12.99 11.80 -7.09
C MET A 145 -12.38 11.64 -5.70
N LYS A 146 -12.95 10.73 -4.87
CA LYS A 146 -12.44 10.45 -3.52
C LYS A 146 -11.06 9.78 -3.54
N LEU A 147 -10.65 9.24 -4.69
CA LEU A 147 -9.32 8.67 -4.86
C LEU A 147 -8.20 9.73 -4.77
N GLY A 148 -8.52 11.01 -5.05
CA GLY A 148 -7.53 12.09 -5.08
C GLY A 148 -6.53 11.96 -6.24
N CYS A 149 -6.87 11.20 -7.29
CA CYS A 149 -6.01 11.05 -8.46
C CYS A 149 -5.92 12.36 -9.24
N PRO A 150 -4.70 12.90 -9.51
CA PRO A 150 -4.56 14.17 -10.22
C PRO A 150 -5.07 14.12 -11.66
N ALA A 151 -5.14 12.94 -12.27
CA ALA A 151 -5.68 12.76 -13.61
C ALA A 151 -7.22 12.78 -13.67
N ILE A 152 -7.92 12.66 -12.53
CA ILE A 152 -9.39 12.66 -12.50
C ILE A 152 -9.90 14.03 -12.12
N SER A 153 -10.67 14.65 -12.99
CA SER A 153 -11.32 15.95 -12.76
C SER A 153 -12.84 15.84 -12.96
N PHE A 154 -13.56 16.87 -12.51
CA PHE A 154 -15.00 17.00 -12.72
C PHE A 154 -15.27 18.32 -13.44
N ASP A 155 -15.85 18.26 -14.63
CA ASP A 155 -16.11 19.40 -15.50
C ASP A 155 -17.43 20.15 -15.19
N GLY A 156 -18.11 19.75 -14.11
CA GLY A 156 -19.46 20.26 -13.76
C GLY A 156 -20.57 19.32 -14.19
N THR A 157 -20.35 18.46 -15.17
CA THR A 157 -21.34 17.52 -15.72
C THR A 157 -21.01 16.07 -15.41
N LYS A 158 -19.76 15.63 -15.64
CA LYS A 158 -19.29 14.27 -15.38
C LYS A 158 -17.81 14.25 -14.97
N PRO A 159 -17.35 13.19 -14.27
CA PRO A 159 -15.92 12.98 -14.07
C PRO A 159 -15.26 12.66 -15.41
N THR A 160 -14.05 13.18 -15.60
CA THR A 160 -13.21 12.93 -16.79
C THR A 160 -11.80 12.50 -16.36
N ILE A 161 -11.11 11.77 -17.21
CA ILE A 161 -9.71 11.39 -16.99
C ILE A 161 -8.85 12.07 -18.06
N ASN A 162 -7.88 12.87 -17.61
CA ASN A 162 -6.92 13.49 -18.49
C ASN A 162 -5.86 12.44 -18.93
N PRO A 163 -5.77 12.10 -20.22
CA PRO A 163 -4.87 11.06 -20.70
C PRO A 163 -3.39 11.43 -20.57
N THR A 164 -3.05 12.72 -20.55
CA THR A 164 -1.66 13.17 -20.39
C THR A 164 -1.15 13.08 -18.94
N GLN A 165 -2.05 13.04 -17.97
CA GLN A 165 -1.74 12.89 -16.56
C GLN A 165 -1.94 11.47 -16.06
N CYS A 166 -2.69 10.64 -16.80
CA CYS A 166 -2.96 9.26 -16.44
C CYS A 166 -1.79 8.37 -16.82
N ASN A 167 -1.19 7.70 -15.83
CA ASN A 167 -0.14 6.71 -16.06
C ASN A 167 -0.64 5.27 -16.30
N GLY A 168 -1.95 5.06 -16.41
CA GLY A 168 -2.52 3.74 -16.67
C GLY A 168 -2.47 2.74 -15.51
N CYS A 169 -2.22 3.18 -14.27
CA CYS A 169 -2.07 2.26 -13.11
C CYS A 169 -3.32 1.42 -12.79
N GLY A 170 -4.51 1.84 -13.21
CA GLY A 170 -5.76 1.09 -13.05
C GLY A 170 -6.39 1.15 -11.66
N LEU A 171 -5.83 1.87 -10.68
CA LEU A 171 -6.41 1.94 -9.32
C LEU A 171 -7.86 2.43 -9.32
N CYS A 172 -8.20 3.35 -10.22
CA CYS A 172 -9.55 3.91 -10.33
C CYS A 172 -10.61 2.89 -10.77
N LEU A 173 -10.22 1.78 -11.40
CA LEU A 173 -11.13 0.70 -11.77
C LEU A 173 -11.78 0.07 -10.53
N ASN A 174 -10.99 -0.09 -9.46
CA ASN A 174 -11.46 -0.68 -8.20
C ASN A 174 -12.41 0.23 -7.40
N VAL A 175 -12.39 1.54 -7.69
CA VAL A 175 -13.20 2.54 -6.97
C VAL A 175 -14.57 2.73 -7.61
N CYS A 176 -14.72 2.36 -8.89
CA CYS A 176 -16.00 2.53 -9.60
C CYS A 176 -16.94 1.34 -9.35
N PRO A 177 -18.01 1.48 -8.54
CA PRO A 177 -18.92 0.37 -8.25
C PRO A 177 -19.79 -0.03 -9.45
N PHE A 178 -19.83 0.82 -10.49
CA PHE A 178 -20.64 0.61 -11.69
C PHE A 178 -19.80 0.10 -12.87
N GLY A 179 -18.50 -0.15 -12.70
CA GLY A 179 -17.62 -0.60 -13.78
C GLY A 179 -17.48 0.39 -14.94
N CYS A 180 -17.77 1.68 -14.71
CA CYS A 180 -17.72 2.69 -15.78
C CYS A 180 -16.31 3.19 -16.09
N ILE A 181 -15.30 2.74 -15.37
CA ILE A 181 -13.89 3.09 -15.62
C ILE A 181 -13.19 1.84 -16.15
N HIS A 182 -12.53 1.96 -17.26
CA HIS A 182 -11.79 0.86 -17.91
C HIS A 182 -10.47 1.39 -18.50
N LYS A 183 -9.56 0.49 -18.81
CA LYS A 183 -8.37 0.86 -19.58
C LYS A 183 -8.78 1.11 -21.02
N LYS A 184 -8.26 2.18 -21.58
CA LYS A 184 -8.39 2.45 -23.02
C LYS A 184 -7.59 1.38 -23.77
N GLU A 185 -8.24 0.64 -24.66
CA GLU A 185 -7.54 -0.28 -25.55
C GLU A 185 -6.63 0.53 -26.46
N GLU A 186 -5.36 0.13 -26.54
CA GLU A 186 -4.45 0.70 -27.53
C GLU A 186 -4.91 0.20 -28.91
N ALA A 187 -5.24 1.15 -29.79
CA ALA A 187 -5.62 0.86 -31.18
C ALA A 187 -4.42 0.45 -32.01
#